data_03fff059f3e3a8aa751ea14b64cb25ca
#
_entry.id   03fff059f3e3a8aa751ea14b64cb25ca
#
_cell.length_a   1.000
_cell.length_b   1.000
_cell.length_c   1.000
_cell.angle_alpha   90.00
_cell.angle_beta   90.00
_cell.angle_gamma   90.00
#
_symmetry.space_group_name_H-M   'P 1'
#
loop_
_entity.id
_entity.type
_entity.pdbx_description
1 polymer ?
#
loop_
_entity_poly.entity_id
_entity_poly.type
_entity_poly.pdbx_seq_one_letter_code
_entity_poly.pdbx_strand_id
1 'polypeptide(L)'
;MKIKISYILLLVAFLSLSLVGRAGERFSPAGLSVEQQQQFRYYWYAARQAIEEERYADAYALLQFCQALDPSDGQTIYYLGILYQGMKQTDKAQEYFDRAYQAMPYGTAPTDLLERIKVQHIADKQWKSALAMQDEIDEKEGYDAYSAIARYRIYAMWGKYKKAIAEIDRYLETDPTNLQFLIFRLELMEGTGAKPKELYVMYERILEIAPYNLVVLNNYAYLLATHKGDLKKAEQMSQLTIREEPNNPTFLDTYGWIMHLQGQNELARFYLSKALQNATNENRDVITEHLIKVKGER
;
A
#
# COMPACT_ATOMS: atom_id res chain seq x y z
N MET A 1 -17.49 9.59 10.61
CA MET A 1 -16.99 9.94 9.26
C MET A 1 -16.39 8.68 8.65
N LYS A 2 -17.08 8.04 7.70
CA LYS A 2 -16.51 6.87 7.00
C LYS A 2 -15.47 7.40 6.03
N ILE A 3 -14.21 7.32 6.38
CA ILE A 3 -13.10 7.57 5.45
C ILE A 3 -13.23 6.53 4.35
N LYS A 4 -13.69 6.96 3.18
CA LYS A 4 -13.60 6.14 1.98
C LYS A 4 -12.12 5.93 1.71
N ILE A 5 -11.71 4.67 1.73
CA ILE A 5 -10.40 4.21 1.31
C ILE A 5 -10.22 4.58 -0.17
N SER A 6 -9.73 5.80 -0.42
CA SER A 6 -9.35 6.32 -1.74
C SER A 6 -7.83 6.44 -1.83
N TYR A 7 -7.12 5.33 -1.62
CA TYR A 7 -5.69 5.24 -1.91
C TYR A 7 -5.40 4.01 -2.77
N ILE A 8 -6.07 3.97 -3.92
CA ILE A 8 -5.66 3.09 -5.02
C ILE A 8 -5.36 4.04 -6.17
N LEU A 9 -4.10 4.41 -6.35
CA LEU A 9 -3.51 4.87 -7.60
C LEU A 9 -2.30 5.77 -7.31
N LEU A 10 -1.19 5.15 -6.84
CA LEU A 10 0.14 5.76 -6.99
C LEU A 10 1.22 4.69 -6.70
N LEU A 11 1.29 3.69 -7.57
CA LEU A 11 2.40 2.73 -7.58
C LEU A 11 2.63 2.20 -9.00
N VAL A 12 2.75 3.14 -9.94
CA VAL A 12 3.31 2.85 -11.26
C VAL A 12 4.21 4.03 -11.62
N ALA A 13 5.34 4.14 -10.94
CA ALA A 13 6.50 4.86 -11.46
C ALA A 13 7.69 4.57 -10.54
N PHE A 14 8.77 4.18 -11.14
CA PHE A 14 10.09 3.88 -10.59
C PHE A 14 10.32 2.42 -10.13
N LEU A 15 10.29 1.50 -11.11
CA LEU A 15 11.24 0.40 -11.11
C LEU A 15 12.42 0.84 -11.99
N SER A 16 13.36 1.56 -11.40
CA SER A 16 14.71 1.61 -11.93
C SER A 16 15.24 0.18 -11.97
N LEU A 17 15.56 -0.28 -13.16
CA LEU A 17 16.25 -1.54 -13.40
C LEU A 17 17.60 -1.56 -12.67
N SER A 18 17.59 -1.98 -11.40
CA SER A 18 18.78 -2.51 -10.76
C SER A 18 18.80 -4.03 -10.96
N LEU A 19 19.02 -4.45 -12.20
CA LEU A 19 19.23 -5.84 -12.59
C LEU A 19 20.70 -6.21 -12.33
N VAL A 20 21.05 -6.47 -11.08
CA VAL A 20 22.24 -7.27 -10.75
C VAL A 20 21.85 -8.31 -9.71
N GLY A 21 21.11 -9.32 -10.15
CA GLY A 21 20.93 -10.55 -9.40
C GLY A 21 22.00 -11.57 -9.83
N ARG A 22 22.96 -11.87 -8.94
CA ARG A 22 23.81 -13.05 -9.07
C ARG A 22 22.94 -14.30 -8.87
N ALA A 23 22.28 -14.79 -9.92
CA ALA A 23 21.74 -16.14 -9.95
C ALA A 23 22.85 -17.08 -10.44
N GLY A 24 23.24 -18.03 -9.61
CA GLY A 24 24.10 -19.15 -10.02
C GLY A 24 23.40 -19.97 -11.10
N GLU A 25 23.86 -19.83 -12.34
CA GLU A 25 23.23 -20.35 -13.53
C GLU A 25 23.40 -21.86 -13.61
N ARG A 26 22.32 -22.61 -13.44
CA ARG A 26 22.23 -23.98 -13.98
C ARG A 26 21.53 -23.93 -15.33
N PHE A 27 22.25 -23.49 -16.39
CA PHE A 27 21.78 -23.62 -17.74
C PHE A 27 22.05 -25.04 -18.28
N SER A 28 21.03 -25.84 -18.28
CA SER A 28 20.99 -27.05 -19.09
C SER A 28 19.53 -27.32 -19.44
N PRO A 29 19.00 -26.77 -20.55
CA PRO A 29 17.67 -27.15 -21.02
C PRO A 29 17.63 -28.67 -21.20
N ALA A 30 16.77 -29.37 -20.47
CA ALA A 30 16.65 -30.80 -20.54
C ALA A 30 16.18 -31.22 -21.97
N GLY A 31 16.93 -32.05 -22.62
CA GLY A 31 16.57 -32.60 -23.93
C GLY A 31 17.25 -31.98 -25.16
N LEU A 32 18.03 -30.90 -25.01
CA LEU A 32 18.80 -30.32 -26.13
C LEU A 32 20.13 -31.05 -26.35
N SER A 33 20.54 -31.17 -27.61
CA SER A 33 21.91 -31.61 -27.96
C SER A 33 22.95 -30.59 -27.45
N VAL A 34 24.21 -31.03 -27.34
CA VAL A 34 25.31 -30.14 -26.90
C VAL A 34 25.42 -28.89 -27.80
N GLU A 35 25.23 -29.05 -29.09
CA GLU A 35 25.26 -27.97 -30.06
C GLU A 35 24.09 -27.01 -29.85
N GLN A 36 22.87 -27.51 -29.65
CA GLN A 36 21.68 -26.69 -29.37
C GLN A 36 21.82 -25.94 -28.03
N GLN A 37 22.43 -26.55 -27.01
CA GLN A 37 22.72 -25.90 -25.74
C GLN A 37 23.72 -24.73 -25.89
N GLN A 38 24.72 -24.89 -26.77
CA GLN A 38 25.67 -23.82 -27.09
C GLN A 38 24.99 -22.67 -27.83
N GLN A 39 24.13 -23.00 -28.82
CA GLN A 39 23.35 -22.01 -29.55
C GLN A 39 22.39 -21.26 -28.62
N PHE A 40 21.65 -21.97 -27.77
CA PHE A 40 20.75 -21.37 -26.78
C PHE A 40 21.49 -20.37 -25.90
N ARG A 41 22.62 -20.77 -25.29
CA ARG A 41 23.44 -19.89 -24.44
C ARG A 41 23.91 -18.65 -25.21
N TYR A 42 24.37 -18.80 -26.43
CA TYR A 42 24.80 -17.69 -27.26
C TYR A 42 23.67 -16.68 -27.48
N TYR A 43 22.50 -17.12 -27.94
CA TYR A 43 21.35 -16.24 -28.18
C TYR A 43 20.85 -15.60 -26.90
N TRP A 44 20.85 -16.35 -25.82
CA TRP A 44 20.36 -15.87 -24.52
C TRP A 44 21.24 -14.77 -23.95
N TYR A 45 22.57 -14.93 -23.95
CA TYR A 45 23.48 -13.89 -23.50
C TYR A 45 23.45 -12.68 -24.44
N ALA A 46 23.40 -12.87 -25.74
CA ALA A 46 23.27 -11.79 -26.71
C ALA A 46 21.95 -11.02 -26.54
N ALA A 47 20.85 -11.70 -26.21
CA ALA A 47 19.56 -11.06 -25.93
C ALA A 47 19.63 -10.20 -24.65
N ARG A 48 20.24 -10.71 -23.58
CA ARG A 48 20.44 -9.94 -22.37
C ARG A 48 21.27 -8.70 -22.59
N GLN A 49 22.39 -8.83 -23.31
CA GLN A 49 23.23 -7.68 -23.68
C GLN A 49 22.41 -6.67 -24.50
N ALA A 50 21.63 -7.11 -25.46
CA ALA A 50 20.78 -6.23 -26.28
C ALA A 50 19.72 -5.50 -25.42
N ILE A 51 19.18 -6.13 -24.36
CA ILE A 51 18.27 -5.47 -23.41
C ILE A 51 19.02 -4.38 -22.63
N GLU A 52 20.22 -4.67 -22.12
CA GLU A 52 21.03 -3.70 -21.37
C GLU A 52 21.45 -2.50 -22.24
N GLU A 53 21.61 -2.73 -23.55
CA GLU A 53 21.92 -1.69 -24.55
C GLU A 53 20.64 -1.05 -25.15
N GLU A 54 19.46 -1.33 -24.62
CA GLU A 54 18.14 -0.84 -25.07
C GLU A 54 17.80 -1.19 -26.54
N ARG A 55 18.48 -2.18 -27.13
CA ARG A 55 18.22 -2.70 -28.47
C ARG A 55 17.10 -3.74 -28.45
N TYR A 56 15.90 -3.30 -28.11
CA TYR A 56 14.78 -4.19 -27.82
C TYR A 56 14.32 -5.05 -29.02
N ALA A 57 14.45 -4.54 -30.25
CA ALA A 57 14.14 -5.32 -31.46
C ALA A 57 15.10 -6.49 -31.65
N ASP A 58 16.39 -6.26 -31.43
CA ASP A 58 17.41 -7.33 -31.50
C ASP A 58 17.20 -8.33 -30.39
N ALA A 59 16.96 -7.85 -29.15
CA ALA A 59 16.67 -8.70 -28.01
C ALA A 59 15.45 -9.62 -28.27
N TYR A 60 14.39 -9.06 -28.84
CA TYR A 60 13.19 -9.82 -29.19
C TYR A 60 13.52 -10.95 -30.19
N ALA A 61 14.24 -10.63 -31.28
CA ALA A 61 14.63 -11.62 -32.27
C ALA A 61 15.49 -12.74 -31.67
N LEU A 62 16.45 -12.39 -30.81
CA LEU A 62 17.33 -13.36 -30.14
C LEU A 62 16.57 -14.26 -29.16
N LEU A 63 15.62 -13.71 -28.38
CA LEU A 63 14.76 -14.48 -27.50
C LEU A 63 13.80 -15.41 -28.27
N GLN A 64 13.35 -15.02 -29.46
CA GLN A 64 12.58 -15.92 -30.33
C GLN A 64 13.41 -17.14 -30.77
N PHE A 65 14.72 -17.01 -31.03
CA PHE A 65 15.59 -18.15 -31.27
C PHE A 65 15.73 -19.03 -30.02
N CYS A 66 15.87 -18.44 -28.82
CA CYS A 66 15.86 -19.22 -27.57
C CYS A 66 14.55 -19.99 -27.40
N GLN A 67 13.41 -19.34 -27.62
CA GLN A 67 12.09 -19.96 -27.51
C GLN A 67 11.86 -21.09 -28.54
N ALA A 68 12.44 -20.96 -29.72
CA ALA A 68 12.36 -22.00 -30.75
C ALA A 68 13.19 -23.26 -30.36
N LEU A 69 14.32 -23.07 -29.67
CA LEU A 69 15.16 -24.17 -29.16
C LEU A 69 14.54 -24.82 -27.92
N ASP A 70 14.08 -24.00 -26.96
CA ASP A 70 13.40 -24.46 -25.75
C ASP A 70 12.15 -23.62 -25.46
N PRO A 71 10.97 -24.07 -25.92
CA PRO A 71 9.71 -23.39 -25.68
C PRO A 71 9.29 -23.36 -24.20
N SER A 72 9.92 -24.18 -23.36
CA SER A 72 9.58 -24.34 -21.94
C SER A 72 10.52 -23.57 -21.01
N ASP A 73 11.56 -22.90 -21.55
CA ASP A 73 12.47 -22.12 -20.72
C ASP A 73 11.78 -20.91 -20.10
N GLY A 74 11.52 -20.98 -18.79
CA GLY A 74 10.80 -19.96 -18.05
C GLY A 74 11.47 -18.58 -18.09
N GLN A 75 12.80 -18.53 -18.16
CA GLN A 75 13.53 -17.25 -18.23
C GLN A 75 13.35 -16.58 -19.58
N THR A 76 13.46 -17.33 -20.68
CA THR A 76 13.17 -16.81 -22.04
C THR A 76 11.74 -16.26 -22.12
N ILE A 77 10.76 -17.02 -21.60
CA ILE A 77 9.34 -16.62 -21.57
C ILE A 77 9.19 -15.33 -20.75
N TYR A 78 9.83 -15.23 -19.60
CA TYR A 78 9.79 -14.05 -18.75
C TYR A 78 10.34 -12.80 -19.45
N TYR A 79 11.52 -12.88 -20.08
CA TYR A 79 12.10 -11.73 -20.80
C TYR A 79 11.27 -11.32 -22.03
N LEU A 80 10.63 -12.25 -22.72
CA LEU A 80 9.64 -11.93 -23.74
C LEU A 80 8.44 -11.18 -23.16
N GLY A 81 7.96 -11.55 -21.98
CA GLY A 81 6.93 -10.81 -21.25
C GLY A 81 7.32 -9.37 -20.96
N ILE A 82 8.57 -9.13 -20.51
CA ILE A 82 9.12 -7.79 -20.29
C ILE A 82 9.11 -6.97 -21.60
N LEU A 83 9.54 -7.56 -22.69
CA LEU A 83 9.54 -6.87 -23.99
C LEU A 83 8.11 -6.53 -24.45
N TYR A 84 7.15 -7.44 -24.31
CA TYR A 84 5.74 -7.15 -24.63
C TYR A 84 5.18 -6.03 -23.75
N GLN A 85 5.55 -5.96 -22.48
CA GLN A 85 5.17 -4.84 -21.62
C GLN A 85 5.78 -3.50 -22.10
N GLY A 86 7.05 -3.49 -22.50
CA GLY A 86 7.70 -2.32 -23.09
C GLY A 86 7.01 -1.85 -24.38
N MET A 87 6.49 -2.80 -25.17
CA MET A 87 5.69 -2.52 -26.38
C MET A 87 4.24 -2.12 -26.05
N LYS A 88 3.86 -1.98 -24.78
CA LYS A 88 2.49 -1.68 -24.31
C LYS A 88 1.44 -2.75 -24.71
N GLN A 89 1.87 -3.97 -24.96
CA GLN A 89 1.00 -5.12 -25.22
C GLN A 89 0.71 -5.85 -23.91
N THR A 90 -0.06 -5.19 -23.03
CA THR A 90 -0.26 -5.60 -21.63
C THR A 90 -0.84 -7.01 -21.50
N ASP A 91 -1.83 -7.37 -22.33
CA ASP A 91 -2.46 -8.69 -22.25
C ASP A 91 -1.48 -9.81 -22.61
N LYS A 92 -0.65 -9.61 -23.65
CA LYS A 92 0.41 -10.55 -24.00
C LYS A 92 1.49 -10.63 -22.95
N ALA A 93 1.90 -9.48 -22.40
CA ALA A 93 2.88 -9.46 -21.33
C ALA A 93 2.41 -10.30 -20.14
N GLN A 94 1.13 -10.15 -19.75
CA GLN A 94 0.55 -10.93 -18.65
C GLN A 94 0.52 -12.43 -18.97
N GLU A 95 0.07 -12.82 -20.17
CA GLU A 95 0.11 -14.22 -20.62
C GLU A 95 1.51 -14.82 -20.51
N TYR A 96 2.54 -14.07 -20.92
CA TYR A 96 3.92 -14.51 -20.86
C TYR A 96 4.44 -14.58 -19.42
N PHE A 97 4.07 -13.67 -18.54
CA PHE A 97 4.43 -13.75 -17.11
C PHE A 97 3.81 -14.96 -16.42
N ASP A 98 2.54 -15.25 -16.68
CA ASP A 98 1.87 -16.44 -16.13
C ASP A 98 2.53 -17.73 -16.61
N ARG A 99 2.84 -17.83 -17.90
CA ARG A 99 3.57 -18.97 -18.48
C ARG A 99 4.99 -19.10 -17.92
N ALA A 100 5.69 -17.99 -17.75
CA ALA A 100 7.03 -17.98 -17.17
C ALA A 100 7.02 -18.55 -15.76
N TYR A 101 6.09 -18.09 -14.92
CA TYR A 101 5.95 -18.58 -13.56
C TYR A 101 5.62 -20.08 -13.51
N GLN A 102 4.71 -20.56 -14.37
CA GLN A 102 4.37 -21.98 -14.46
C GLN A 102 5.53 -22.86 -14.94
N ALA A 103 6.42 -22.31 -15.77
CA ALA A 103 7.58 -23.02 -16.31
C ALA A 103 8.76 -23.07 -15.34
N MET A 104 8.80 -22.16 -14.35
CA MET A 104 9.91 -22.08 -13.39
C MET A 104 9.65 -23.01 -12.19
N PRO A 105 10.68 -23.73 -11.71
CA PRO A 105 10.58 -24.44 -10.43
C PRO A 105 10.27 -23.46 -9.28
N TYR A 106 9.49 -23.92 -8.30
CA TYR A 106 9.18 -23.13 -7.10
C TYR A 106 10.46 -22.55 -6.46
N GLY A 107 10.40 -21.30 -6.03
CA GLY A 107 11.51 -20.56 -5.43
C GLY A 107 12.56 -20.05 -6.41
N THR A 108 12.44 -20.33 -7.73
CA THR A 108 13.41 -19.86 -8.74
C THR A 108 12.92 -18.64 -9.53
N ALA A 109 11.62 -18.35 -9.48
CA ALA A 109 11.06 -17.19 -10.17
C ALA A 109 11.68 -15.89 -9.64
N PRO A 110 12.04 -14.91 -10.48
CA PRO A 110 12.51 -13.59 -10.03
C PRO A 110 11.46 -12.90 -9.16
N THR A 111 11.89 -12.14 -8.16
CA THR A 111 10.99 -11.44 -7.23
C THR A 111 10.07 -10.46 -7.95
N ASP A 112 10.55 -9.76 -8.97
CA ASP A 112 9.72 -8.85 -9.77
C ASP A 112 8.65 -9.58 -10.61
N LEU A 113 8.91 -10.83 -11.04
CA LEU A 113 7.87 -11.68 -11.64
C LEU A 113 6.80 -12.05 -10.61
N LEU A 114 7.20 -12.47 -9.41
CA LEU A 114 6.28 -12.77 -8.32
C LEU A 114 5.43 -11.55 -7.94
N GLU A 115 6.06 -10.37 -7.85
CA GLU A 115 5.36 -9.10 -7.59
C GLU A 115 4.30 -8.80 -8.66
N ARG A 116 4.61 -8.98 -9.93
CA ARG A 116 3.67 -8.74 -11.04
C ARG A 116 2.47 -9.67 -10.96
N ILE A 117 2.71 -10.97 -10.76
CA ILE A 117 1.65 -11.97 -10.63
C ILE A 117 0.82 -11.72 -9.37
N LYS A 118 1.46 -11.34 -8.26
CA LYS A 118 0.76 -10.93 -7.03
C LYS A 118 -0.20 -9.77 -7.27
N VAL A 119 0.26 -8.72 -7.96
CA VAL A 119 -0.57 -7.55 -8.29
C VAL A 119 -1.77 -7.95 -9.15
N GLN A 120 -1.57 -8.83 -10.15
CA GLN A 120 -2.66 -9.35 -10.96
C GLN A 120 -3.67 -10.14 -10.13
N HIS A 121 -3.20 -11.05 -9.27
CA HIS A 121 -4.08 -11.80 -8.37
C HIS A 121 -4.87 -10.88 -7.41
N ILE A 122 -4.29 -9.77 -6.97
CA ILE A 122 -5.00 -8.75 -6.18
C ILE A 122 -6.11 -8.10 -7.02
N ALA A 123 -5.81 -7.70 -8.25
CA ALA A 123 -6.79 -7.10 -9.16
C ALA A 123 -7.96 -8.04 -9.45
N ASP A 124 -7.68 -9.33 -9.61
CA ASP A 124 -8.67 -10.39 -9.86
C ASP A 124 -9.34 -10.89 -8.57
N LYS A 125 -9.02 -10.30 -7.41
CA LYS A 125 -9.53 -10.71 -6.08
C LYS A 125 -9.20 -12.16 -5.71
N GLN A 126 -8.14 -12.70 -6.28
CA GLN A 126 -7.61 -14.04 -5.98
C GLN A 126 -6.67 -13.97 -4.76
N TRP A 127 -7.23 -13.61 -3.60
CA TRP A 127 -6.49 -13.27 -2.38
C TRP A 127 -5.54 -14.35 -1.88
N LYS A 128 -5.93 -15.62 -1.99
CA LYS A 128 -5.07 -16.74 -1.57
C LYS A 128 -3.86 -16.88 -2.48
N SER A 129 -4.05 -16.73 -3.78
CA SER A 129 -2.95 -16.76 -4.75
C SER A 129 -2.01 -15.58 -4.56
N ALA A 130 -2.55 -14.39 -4.31
CA ALA A 130 -1.73 -13.21 -3.98
C ALA A 130 -0.89 -13.43 -2.72
N LEU A 131 -1.45 -14.05 -1.67
CA LEU A 131 -0.68 -14.40 -0.47
C LEU A 131 0.38 -15.47 -0.74
N ALA A 132 0.09 -16.46 -1.58
CA ALA A 132 1.08 -17.48 -1.95
C ALA A 132 2.28 -16.88 -2.69
N MET A 133 2.06 -15.86 -3.55
CA MET A 133 3.16 -15.11 -4.16
C MET A 133 3.97 -14.34 -3.12
N GLN A 134 3.29 -13.75 -2.12
CA GLN A 134 3.99 -13.08 -1.03
C GLN A 134 4.75 -14.08 -0.13
N ASP A 135 4.22 -15.28 0.07
CA ASP A 135 4.93 -16.34 0.81
C ASP A 135 6.25 -16.71 0.11
N GLU A 136 6.22 -16.89 -1.22
CA GLU A 136 7.43 -17.19 -2.01
C GLU A 136 8.44 -16.05 -2.00
N ILE A 137 7.96 -14.79 -2.02
CA ILE A 137 8.84 -13.61 -1.88
C ILE A 137 9.50 -13.59 -0.50
N ASP A 138 8.73 -13.82 0.56
CA ASP A 138 9.25 -13.80 1.93
C ASP A 138 10.25 -14.95 2.20
N GLU A 139 10.07 -16.12 1.56
CA GLU A 139 11.04 -17.20 1.64
C GLU A 139 12.38 -16.86 0.98
N LYS A 140 12.35 -16.04 -0.07
CA LYS A 140 13.56 -15.63 -0.81
C LYS A 140 14.28 -14.45 -0.15
N GLU A 141 13.54 -13.44 0.27
CA GLU A 141 14.08 -12.14 0.67
C GLU A 141 14.04 -11.92 2.19
N GLY A 142 13.27 -12.75 2.89
CA GLY A 142 12.99 -12.60 4.31
C GLY A 142 11.74 -11.76 4.58
N TYR A 143 11.21 -11.91 5.79
CA TYR A 143 10.06 -11.14 6.25
C TYR A 143 10.53 -9.79 6.81
N ASP A 144 10.02 -8.71 6.25
CA ASP A 144 10.35 -7.34 6.61
C ASP A 144 9.10 -6.42 6.65
N ALA A 145 9.32 -5.10 6.73
CA ALA A 145 8.23 -4.11 6.70
C ALA A 145 7.42 -4.16 5.39
N TYR A 146 8.06 -4.42 4.25
CA TYR A 146 7.35 -4.52 2.97
C TYR A 146 6.44 -5.75 2.94
N SER A 147 6.92 -6.88 3.43
CA SER A 147 6.16 -8.11 3.59
C SER A 147 4.93 -7.89 4.47
N ALA A 148 5.12 -7.25 5.62
CA ALA A 148 4.04 -6.95 6.55
C ALA A 148 2.98 -6.03 5.90
N ILE A 149 3.41 -4.96 5.19
CA ILE A 149 2.52 -4.05 4.49
C ILE A 149 1.77 -4.77 3.36
N ALA A 150 2.45 -5.61 2.58
CA ALA A 150 1.82 -6.36 1.49
C ALA A 150 0.72 -7.29 2.02
N ARG A 151 1.03 -8.10 3.05
CA ARG A 151 0.07 -9.00 3.70
C ARG A 151 -1.09 -8.26 4.34
N TYR A 152 -0.80 -7.20 5.10
CA TYR A 152 -1.81 -6.31 5.68
C TYR A 152 -2.78 -5.80 4.62
N ARG A 153 -2.27 -5.27 3.51
CA ARG A 153 -3.10 -4.73 2.42
C ARG A 153 -3.96 -5.80 1.77
N ILE A 154 -3.40 -6.97 1.48
CA ILE A 154 -4.14 -8.09 0.90
C ILE A 154 -5.29 -8.50 1.84
N TYR A 155 -5.03 -8.68 3.13
CA TYR A 155 -6.07 -9.04 4.10
C TYR A 155 -7.11 -7.94 4.28
N ALA A 156 -6.72 -6.66 4.30
CA ALA A 156 -7.64 -5.53 4.41
C ALA A 156 -8.57 -5.44 3.19
N MET A 157 -8.02 -5.56 1.97
CA MET A 157 -8.81 -5.59 0.73
C MET A 157 -9.73 -6.81 0.64
N TRP A 158 -9.32 -7.94 1.23
CA TRP A 158 -10.16 -9.14 1.34
C TRP A 158 -11.27 -9.00 2.38
N GLY A 159 -11.27 -7.96 3.21
CA GLY A 159 -12.18 -7.80 4.34
C GLY A 159 -11.83 -8.69 5.54
N LYS A 160 -10.63 -9.27 5.59
CA LYS A 160 -10.16 -10.10 6.70
C LYS A 160 -9.42 -9.26 7.75
N TYR A 161 -10.08 -8.24 8.27
CA TYR A 161 -9.48 -7.21 9.12
C TYR A 161 -8.76 -7.77 10.36
N LYS A 162 -9.27 -8.85 10.98
CA LYS A 162 -8.56 -9.50 12.10
C LYS A 162 -7.20 -10.05 11.68
N LYS A 163 -7.09 -10.60 10.46
CA LYS A 163 -5.82 -11.08 9.93
C LYS A 163 -4.92 -9.91 9.54
N ALA A 164 -5.48 -8.83 8.99
CA ALA A 164 -4.73 -7.61 8.70
C ALA A 164 -4.10 -7.02 9.98
N ILE A 165 -4.85 -6.95 11.09
CA ILE A 165 -4.34 -6.53 12.39
C ILE A 165 -3.24 -7.47 12.89
N ALA A 166 -3.42 -8.80 12.75
CA ALA A 166 -2.42 -9.77 13.17
C ALA A 166 -1.08 -9.62 12.44
N GLU A 167 -1.09 -9.27 11.15
CA GLU A 167 0.17 -8.99 10.41
C GLU A 167 0.84 -7.69 10.89
N ILE A 168 0.05 -6.67 11.21
CA ILE A 168 0.58 -5.44 11.82
C ILE A 168 1.18 -5.75 13.20
N ASP A 169 0.47 -6.49 14.04
CA ASP A 169 0.93 -6.85 15.38
C ASP A 169 2.21 -7.69 15.32
N ARG A 170 2.30 -8.64 14.38
CA ARG A 170 3.51 -9.43 14.13
C ARG A 170 4.73 -8.55 13.82
N TYR A 171 4.56 -7.53 12.98
CA TYR A 171 5.67 -6.61 12.70
C TYR A 171 6.03 -5.74 13.90
N LEU A 172 5.02 -5.27 14.66
CA LEU A 172 5.21 -4.48 15.87
C LEU A 172 5.90 -5.26 17.01
N GLU A 173 5.98 -6.60 16.95
CA GLU A 173 6.83 -7.39 17.86
C GLU A 173 8.33 -7.12 17.60
N THR A 174 8.71 -6.80 16.36
CA THR A 174 10.09 -6.49 15.98
C THR A 174 10.44 -5.01 16.15
N ASP A 175 9.49 -4.12 15.91
CA ASP A 175 9.63 -2.67 16.05
C ASP A 175 8.37 -2.06 16.72
N PRO A 176 8.29 -2.13 18.08
CA PRO A 176 7.12 -1.71 18.83
C PRO A 176 6.79 -0.21 18.73
N THR A 177 7.72 0.59 18.25
CA THR A 177 7.59 2.05 18.13
C THR A 177 7.40 2.52 16.70
N ASN A 178 7.22 1.61 15.75
CA ASN A 178 7.00 1.97 14.36
C ASN A 178 5.69 2.74 14.18
N LEU A 179 5.81 4.05 14.02
CA LEU A 179 4.68 4.96 13.95
C LEU A 179 3.70 4.61 12.80
N GLN A 180 4.24 4.23 11.64
CA GLN A 180 3.40 3.89 10.49
C GLN A 180 2.52 2.67 10.75
N PHE A 181 3.06 1.63 11.37
CA PHE A 181 2.31 0.43 11.71
C PHE A 181 1.30 0.67 12.83
N LEU A 182 1.63 1.50 13.81
CA LEU A 182 0.68 1.92 14.85
C LEU A 182 -0.49 2.70 14.24
N ILE A 183 -0.24 3.57 13.26
CA ILE A 183 -1.29 4.30 12.53
C ILE A 183 -2.15 3.32 11.71
N PHE A 184 -1.57 2.38 10.96
CA PHE A 184 -2.34 1.37 10.23
C PHE A 184 -3.23 0.54 11.16
N ARG A 185 -2.71 0.20 12.35
CA ARG A 185 -3.49 -0.50 13.37
C ARG A 185 -4.68 0.31 13.85
N LEU A 186 -4.45 1.60 14.17
CA LEU A 186 -5.49 2.52 14.60
C LEU A 186 -6.59 2.66 13.53
N GLU A 187 -6.21 2.91 12.27
CA GLU A 187 -7.15 3.03 11.14
C GLU A 187 -8.04 1.79 10.98
N LEU A 188 -7.45 0.59 11.09
CA LEU A 188 -8.23 -0.66 11.07
C LEU A 188 -9.16 -0.79 12.27
N MET A 189 -8.71 -0.42 13.45
CA MET A 189 -9.55 -0.46 14.66
C MET A 189 -10.74 0.49 14.52
N GLU A 190 -10.54 1.69 14.01
CA GLU A 190 -11.61 2.66 13.74
C GLU A 190 -12.59 2.12 12.67
N GLY A 191 -12.04 1.65 11.55
CA GLY A 191 -12.83 1.11 10.44
C GLY A 191 -13.65 -0.14 10.78
N THR A 192 -13.23 -0.89 11.77
CA THR A 192 -13.92 -2.11 12.26
C THR A 192 -14.82 -1.88 13.48
N GLY A 193 -14.94 -0.64 13.95
CA GLY A 193 -15.82 -0.26 15.03
C GLY A 193 -15.32 -0.70 16.41
N ALA A 194 -14.02 -0.62 16.65
CA ALA A 194 -13.44 -0.84 17.97
C ALA A 194 -14.06 0.10 19.02
N LYS A 195 -14.10 -0.34 20.26
CA LYS A 195 -14.69 0.45 21.34
C LYS A 195 -13.86 1.71 21.60
N PRO A 196 -14.50 2.86 21.91
CA PRO A 196 -13.78 4.11 22.15
C PRO A 196 -12.64 4.00 23.14
N LYS A 197 -12.79 3.24 24.21
CA LYS A 197 -11.72 3.01 25.21
C LYS A 197 -10.48 2.32 24.64
N GLU A 198 -10.67 1.40 23.70
CA GLU A 198 -9.56 0.70 23.03
C GLU A 198 -8.82 1.66 22.08
N LEU A 199 -9.58 2.51 21.39
CA LEU A 199 -9.04 3.56 20.54
C LEU A 199 -8.26 4.59 21.35
N TYR A 200 -8.75 5.01 22.54
CA TYR A 200 -8.03 5.96 23.40
C TYR A 200 -6.62 5.45 23.73
N VAL A 201 -6.51 4.18 24.12
CA VAL A 201 -5.20 3.56 24.45
C VAL A 201 -4.25 3.62 23.23
N MET A 202 -4.78 3.37 22.03
CA MET A 202 -3.96 3.40 20.83
C MET A 202 -3.54 4.83 20.47
N TYR A 203 -4.45 5.81 20.56
CA TYR A 203 -4.13 7.21 20.36
C TYR A 203 -3.06 7.70 21.33
N GLU A 204 -3.17 7.37 22.60
CA GLU A 204 -2.19 7.74 23.63
C GLU A 204 -0.83 7.15 23.33
N ARG A 205 -0.77 5.85 22.98
CA ARG A 205 0.50 5.20 22.58
C ARG A 205 1.15 5.88 21.38
N ILE A 206 0.38 6.29 20.37
CA ILE A 206 0.93 7.01 19.21
C ILE A 206 1.46 8.38 19.63
N LEU A 207 0.74 9.10 20.49
CA LEU A 207 1.14 10.43 20.96
C LEU A 207 2.33 10.40 21.94
N GLU A 208 2.59 9.28 22.63
CA GLU A 208 3.84 9.08 23.38
C GLU A 208 5.07 9.08 22.46
N ILE A 209 4.92 8.56 21.24
CA ILE A 209 6.00 8.48 20.24
C ILE A 209 6.07 9.76 19.40
N ALA A 210 4.91 10.29 19.02
CA ALA A 210 4.78 11.45 18.13
C ALA A 210 3.83 12.50 18.75
N PRO A 211 4.24 13.21 19.79
CA PRO A 211 3.35 14.11 20.57
C PRO A 211 2.79 15.30 19.81
N TYR A 212 3.40 15.64 18.69
CA TYR A 212 2.98 16.75 17.81
C TYR A 212 2.42 16.30 16.47
N ASN A 213 1.96 15.04 16.36
CA ASN A 213 1.25 14.60 15.18
C ASN A 213 -0.15 15.23 15.15
N LEU A 214 -0.30 16.32 14.39
CA LEU A 214 -1.51 17.15 14.38
C LEU A 214 -2.75 16.37 13.93
N VAL A 215 -2.61 15.45 13.00
CA VAL A 215 -3.72 14.61 12.52
C VAL A 215 -4.20 13.68 13.63
N VAL A 216 -3.28 13.04 14.32
CA VAL A 216 -3.60 12.13 15.46
C VAL A 216 -4.22 12.93 16.61
N LEU A 217 -3.66 14.09 16.95
CA LEU A 217 -4.22 14.98 17.97
C LEU A 217 -5.65 15.40 17.64
N ASN A 218 -5.90 15.82 16.40
CA ASN A 218 -7.23 16.23 15.94
C ASN A 218 -8.23 15.07 16.02
N ASN A 219 -7.87 13.91 15.49
CA ASN A 219 -8.76 12.75 15.46
C ASN A 219 -9.07 12.25 16.86
N TYR A 220 -8.09 12.25 17.76
CA TYR A 220 -8.31 11.90 19.16
C TYR A 220 -9.20 12.92 19.87
N ALA A 221 -8.98 14.21 19.65
CA ALA A 221 -9.84 15.27 20.20
C ALA A 221 -11.30 15.10 19.74
N TYR A 222 -11.51 14.82 18.45
CA TYR A 222 -12.83 14.55 17.91
C TYR A 222 -13.48 13.31 18.51
N LEU A 223 -12.72 12.21 18.65
CA LEU A 223 -13.19 10.98 19.25
C LEU A 223 -13.63 11.19 20.71
N LEU A 224 -12.84 11.87 21.51
CA LEU A 224 -13.19 12.25 22.89
C LEU A 224 -14.48 13.06 22.93
N ALA A 225 -14.58 14.07 22.09
CA ALA A 225 -15.74 14.97 22.04
C ALA A 225 -17.03 14.20 21.68
N THR A 226 -16.99 13.32 20.68
CA THR A 226 -18.17 12.60 20.18
C THR A 226 -18.61 11.42 21.05
N HIS A 227 -17.73 10.87 21.89
CA HIS A 227 -18.01 9.71 22.73
C HIS A 227 -18.07 10.03 24.23
N LYS A 228 -18.43 11.26 24.58
CA LYS A 228 -18.55 11.73 25.97
C LYS A 228 -17.29 11.50 26.82
N GLY A 229 -16.13 11.65 26.17
CA GLY A 229 -14.83 11.62 26.82
C GLY A 229 -14.48 12.96 27.50
N ASP A 230 -13.20 13.14 27.79
CA ASP A 230 -12.70 14.35 28.44
C ASP A 230 -12.68 15.54 27.44
N LEU A 231 -13.70 16.39 27.50
CA LEU A 231 -13.82 17.59 26.65
C LEU A 231 -12.69 18.61 26.90
N LYS A 232 -12.13 18.67 28.12
CA LYS A 232 -11.02 19.58 28.42
C LYS A 232 -9.73 19.10 27.75
N LYS A 233 -9.46 17.79 27.78
CA LYS A 233 -8.34 17.19 27.03
C LYS A 233 -8.52 17.35 25.53
N ALA A 234 -9.73 17.15 25.02
CA ALA A 234 -10.07 17.36 23.61
C ALA A 234 -9.81 18.81 23.17
N GLU A 235 -10.23 19.78 23.97
CA GLU A 235 -9.99 21.21 23.71
C GLU A 235 -8.49 21.52 23.65
N GLN A 236 -7.70 21.08 24.63
CA GLN A 236 -6.26 21.33 24.66
C GLN A 236 -5.54 20.81 23.40
N MET A 237 -5.88 19.59 22.97
CA MET A 237 -5.31 19.03 21.74
C MET A 237 -5.75 19.80 20.50
N SER A 238 -7.02 20.15 20.41
CA SER A 238 -7.56 20.88 19.27
C SER A 238 -7.08 22.33 19.22
N GLN A 239 -6.82 22.98 20.36
CA GLN A 239 -6.16 24.30 20.41
C GLN A 239 -4.75 24.24 19.83
N LEU A 240 -4.01 23.16 20.09
CA LEU A 240 -2.68 22.97 19.50
C LEU A 240 -2.79 22.86 17.98
N THR A 241 -3.72 22.06 17.45
CA THR A 241 -3.85 21.87 15.99
C THR A 241 -4.23 23.17 15.26
N ILE A 242 -5.17 23.99 15.79
CA ILE A 242 -5.53 25.26 15.15
C ILE A 242 -4.49 26.36 15.33
N ARG A 243 -3.61 26.24 16.33
CA ARG A 243 -2.47 27.16 16.49
C ARG A 243 -1.41 26.90 15.43
N GLU A 244 -1.10 25.63 15.15
CA GLU A 244 -0.09 25.24 14.16
C GLU A 244 -0.62 25.41 12.71
N GLU A 245 -1.90 25.07 12.48
CA GLU A 245 -2.55 25.20 11.18
C GLU A 245 -3.87 25.99 11.27
N PRO A 246 -3.82 27.33 11.38
CA PRO A 246 -4.97 28.17 11.72
C PRO A 246 -6.06 28.28 10.64
N ASN A 247 -5.81 27.73 9.45
CA ASN A 247 -6.76 27.73 8.33
C ASN A 247 -7.12 26.32 7.87
N ASN A 248 -6.66 25.26 8.56
CA ASN A 248 -7.05 23.90 8.25
C ASN A 248 -8.53 23.68 8.59
N PRO A 249 -9.39 23.41 7.59
CA PRO A 249 -10.84 23.33 7.80
C PRO A 249 -11.24 22.18 8.73
N THR A 250 -10.54 21.06 8.70
CA THR A 250 -10.81 19.89 9.57
C THR A 250 -10.48 20.19 11.03
N PHE A 251 -9.37 20.91 11.28
CA PHE A 251 -8.99 21.29 12.65
C PHE A 251 -9.91 22.36 13.22
N LEU A 252 -10.30 23.33 12.39
CA LEU A 252 -11.27 24.36 12.77
C LEU A 252 -12.66 23.76 13.05
N ASP A 253 -13.08 22.76 12.28
CA ASP A 253 -14.35 22.05 12.49
C ASP A 253 -14.35 21.30 13.82
N THR A 254 -13.30 20.52 14.08
CA THR A 254 -13.16 19.79 15.35
C THR A 254 -13.16 20.73 16.55
N TYR A 255 -12.43 21.83 16.49
CA TYR A 255 -12.42 22.82 17.57
C TYR A 255 -13.79 23.46 17.77
N GLY A 256 -14.42 23.89 16.67
CA GLY A 256 -15.77 24.47 16.73
C GLY A 256 -16.81 23.51 17.30
N TRP A 257 -16.72 22.22 16.95
CA TRP A 257 -17.60 21.18 17.49
C TRP A 257 -17.39 20.96 18.99
N ILE A 258 -16.14 20.95 19.46
CA ILE A 258 -15.81 20.88 20.90
C ILE A 258 -16.38 22.08 21.65
N MET A 259 -16.26 23.29 21.11
CA MET A 259 -16.83 24.50 21.71
C MET A 259 -18.36 24.41 21.86
N HIS A 260 -19.04 23.87 20.84
CA HIS A 260 -20.47 23.62 20.91
C HIS A 260 -20.83 22.64 22.04
N LEU A 261 -20.14 21.51 22.14
CA LEU A 261 -20.39 20.52 23.20
C LEU A 261 -20.09 21.03 24.61
N GLN A 262 -19.32 22.11 24.73
CA GLN A 262 -19.08 22.83 25.98
C GLN A 262 -20.09 23.97 26.21
N GLY A 263 -21.09 24.18 25.32
CA GLY A 263 -22.07 25.22 25.40
C GLY A 263 -21.59 26.61 24.92
N GLN A 264 -20.40 26.73 24.36
CA GLN A 264 -19.81 27.97 23.86
C GLN A 264 -20.24 28.24 22.41
N ASN A 265 -21.56 28.36 22.18
CA ASN A 265 -22.15 28.36 20.84
C ASN A 265 -21.71 29.55 19.96
N GLU A 266 -21.39 30.72 20.52
CA GLU A 266 -20.87 31.86 19.72
C GLU A 266 -19.47 31.52 19.14
N LEU A 267 -18.60 30.95 19.98
CA LEU A 267 -17.26 30.55 19.57
C LEU A 267 -17.33 29.41 18.57
N ALA A 268 -18.23 28.44 18.80
CA ALA A 268 -18.49 27.34 17.87
C ALA A 268 -18.89 27.87 16.48
N ARG A 269 -19.85 28.79 16.41
CA ARG A 269 -20.28 29.45 15.15
C ARG A 269 -19.14 30.14 14.43
N PHE A 270 -18.30 30.83 15.16
CA PHE A 270 -17.14 31.52 14.59
C PHE A 270 -16.19 30.53 13.92
N TYR A 271 -15.74 29.51 14.63
CA TYR A 271 -14.78 28.55 14.11
C TYR A 271 -15.36 27.66 13.00
N LEU A 272 -16.61 27.20 13.12
CA LEU A 272 -17.29 26.42 12.07
C LEU A 272 -17.53 27.27 10.80
N SER A 273 -17.84 28.56 10.93
CA SER A 273 -17.95 29.42 9.76
C SER A 273 -16.60 29.62 9.07
N LYS A 274 -15.53 29.78 9.85
CA LYS A 274 -14.17 29.85 9.32
C LYS A 274 -13.74 28.53 8.67
N ALA A 275 -14.10 27.39 9.26
CA ALA A 275 -13.89 26.08 8.67
C ALA A 275 -14.57 25.97 7.30
N LEU A 276 -15.83 26.39 7.20
CA LEU A 276 -16.60 26.35 5.97
C LEU A 276 -16.03 27.24 4.85
N GLN A 277 -15.45 28.40 5.21
CA GLN A 277 -14.77 29.26 4.25
C GLN A 277 -13.53 28.62 3.63
N ASN A 278 -12.83 27.78 4.40
CA ASN A 278 -11.63 27.08 3.95
C ASN A 278 -11.93 25.64 3.47
N ALA A 279 -13.20 25.22 3.49
CA ALA A 279 -13.60 23.85 3.19
C ALA A 279 -13.34 23.44 1.74
N THR A 280 -12.85 22.22 1.58
CA THR A 280 -12.79 21.51 0.29
C THR A 280 -14.11 20.77 0.04
N ASN A 281 -14.26 20.18 -1.15
CA ASN A 281 -15.44 19.36 -1.46
C ASN A 281 -15.58 18.14 -0.53
N GLU A 282 -14.46 17.63 0.01
CA GLU A 282 -14.44 16.41 0.84
C GLU A 282 -14.99 16.62 2.25
N ASN A 283 -14.80 17.80 2.84
CA ASN A 283 -15.17 18.09 4.24
C ASN A 283 -16.32 19.08 4.39
N ARG A 284 -16.75 19.73 3.30
CA ARG A 284 -17.79 20.78 3.31
C ARG A 284 -19.11 20.31 3.92
N ASP A 285 -19.56 19.11 3.55
CA ASP A 285 -20.86 18.60 4.00
C ASP A 285 -20.89 18.39 5.52
N VAL A 286 -19.83 17.77 6.07
CA VAL A 286 -19.70 17.53 7.52
C VAL A 286 -19.67 18.85 8.30
N ILE A 287 -18.86 19.81 7.83
CA ILE A 287 -18.76 21.14 8.47
C ILE A 287 -20.10 21.87 8.43
N THR A 288 -20.82 21.75 7.31
CA THR A 288 -22.15 22.35 7.16
C THR A 288 -23.15 21.73 8.14
N GLU A 289 -23.14 20.41 8.31
CA GLU A 289 -23.99 19.72 9.29
C GLU A 289 -23.71 20.20 10.72
N HIS A 290 -22.44 20.32 11.12
CA HIS A 290 -22.07 20.84 12.43
C HIS A 290 -22.57 22.28 12.62
N LEU A 291 -22.38 23.15 11.62
CA LEU A 291 -22.81 24.54 11.69
C LEU A 291 -24.35 24.67 11.78
N ILE A 292 -25.11 23.83 11.09
CA ILE A 292 -26.58 23.80 11.16
C ILE A 292 -27.04 23.39 12.58
N LYS A 293 -26.43 22.37 13.18
CA LYS A 293 -26.74 21.95 14.55
C LYS A 293 -26.55 23.08 15.56
N VAL A 294 -25.39 23.76 15.48
CA VAL A 294 -25.07 24.88 16.38
C VAL A 294 -26.02 26.07 16.19
N LYS A 295 -26.53 26.29 14.97
CA LYS A 295 -27.51 27.38 14.68
C LYS A 295 -28.94 27.03 15.10
N GLY A 296 -29.30 25.75 15.11
CA GLY A 296 -30.66 25.31 15.45
C GLY A 296 -30.95 25.23 16.95
N GLU A 297 -29.94 25.25 17.80
CA GLU A 297 -30.09 25.28 19.26
C GLU A 297 -30.17 26.72 19.75
N ARG A 298 -31.34 27.37 19.55
CA ARG A 298 -31.72 28.64 20.17
C ARG A 298 -32.74 28.43 21.27
#